data_89b34ced047555ba1b38678cc5cc4bc6
#
_entry.id   89b34ced047555ba1b38678cc5cc4bc6
#
_cell.length_a   1.000
_cell.length_b   1.000
_cell.length_c   1.000
_cell.angle_alpha   90.00
_cell.angle_beta   90.00
_cell.angle_gamma   90.00
#
_symmetry.space_group_name_H-M   'P 1'
#
loop_
_entity.id
_entity.type
_entity.pdbx_description
1 polymer ?
#
loop_
_entity_poly.entity_id
_entity_poly.type
_entity_poly.pdbx_seq_one_letter_code
_entity_poly.pdbx_strand_id
1 'polypeptide(L)'
;VFISYVGVTKVISVAGEIKNPERNLPLGLFLAIGTAVVVYVVGLLVMIGVSGTEAVSFTNGETNLTPASTVAADITGSNVGLYIMATAAIFAFLSVANAGILSASRYPLAMSRDHLLPPSLRKVDSKGTPILGIAVSAALITLIILFLDPLKIAKLASAFQLLMFSLLCLSVVVMRETKLDSYDPGYRAPFYPWLQIFGAIACIWIIFIMGWLPVLFSLGVIAVGVFWYFFYARSRVDRYGAIYHVFERLGRKRFAALDTELREILKEKGLRAHDPFDEIVAKARVIDAAHGSTFEDITTIAAEELAALLPVTAENLSEGFLHGTKVGATPVTGGVALPHLRLPCIEQSIMVVARSKDGLVIDVGDVFGGH
;
A
#
# COMPACT_ATOMS: atom_id res chain seq x y z
N VAL A 1 -12.62 8.85 -21.73
CA VAL A 1 -11.45 7.97 -21.91
C VAL A 1 -10.92 7.47 -20.56
N PHE A 2 -10.53 8.35 -19.60
CA PHE A 2 -9.89 7.91 -18.35
C PHE A 2 -10.77 7.03 -17.46
N ILE A 3 -12.07 7.30 -17.39
CA ILE A 3 -13.00 6.51 -16.58
C ILE A 3 -13.09 5.05 -17.06
N SER A 4 -12.83 4.80 -18.36
CA SER A 4 -12.84 3.46 -18.93
C SER A 4 -11.72 2.56 -18.39
N TYR A 5 -10.67 3.14 -17.81
CA TYR A 5 -9.51 2.44 -17.25
C TYR A 5 -9.45 2.48 -15.71
N VAL A 6 -10.48 2.99 -15.04
CA VAL A 6 -10.52 3.13 -13.56
C VAL A 6 -10.37 1.78 -12.84
N GLY A 7 -10.76 0.67 -13.48
CA GLY A 7 -10.64 -0.67 -12.91
C GLY A 7 -9.21 -1.11 -12.58
N VAL A 8 -8.21 -0.55 -13.26
CA VAL A 8 -6.78 -0.92 -13.10
C VAL A 8 -6.30 -0.72 -11.66
N THR A 9 -6.66 0.40 -11.03
CA THR A 9 -6.24 0.67 -9.64
C THR A 9 -6.98 -0.16 -8.60
N LYS A 10 -8.17 -0.67 -8.93
CA LYS A 10 -8.97 -1.49 -7.99
C LYS A 10 -8.36 -2.86 -7.75
N VAL A 11 -7.62 -3.41 -8.72
CA VAL A 11 -6.92 -4.70 -8.57
C VAL A 11 -5.87 -4.63 -7.46
N ILE A 12 -5.26 -3.48 -7.25
CA ILE A 12 -4.25 -3.27 -6.19
C ILE A 12 -4.88 -3.43 -4.78
N SER A 13 -6.15 -3.07 -4.60
CA SER A 13 -6.85 -3.20 -3.31
C SER A 13 -7.03 -4.66 -2.85
N VAL A 14 -6.92 -5.62 -3.77
CA VAL A 14 -7.02 -7.07 -3.51
C VAL A 14 -5.67 -7.78 -3.68
N ALA A 15 -4.57 -7.03 -3.74
CA ALA A 15 -3.23 -7.58 -3.95
C ALA A 15 -2.83 -8.64 -2.92
N GLY A 16 -3.30 -8.51 -1.68
CA GLY A 16 -3.05 -9.49 -0.61
C GLY A 16 -3.71 -10.86 -0.81
N GLU A 17 -4.65 -10.97 -1.74
CA GLU A 17 -5.36 -12.22 -2.07
C GLU A 17 -4.74 -12.92 -3.29
N ILE A 18 -3.77 -12.29 -3.96
CA ILE A 18 -3.15 -12.77 -5.19
C ILE A 18 -1.92 -13.60 -4.87
N LYS A 19 -1.81 -14.79 -5.48
CA LYS A 19 -0.60 -15.61 -5.40
C LYS A 19 0.53 -14.96 -6.18
N ASN A 20 1.73 -14.88 -5.58
CA ASN A 20 2.93 -14.25 -6.16
C ASN A 20 2.64 -12.84 -6.72
N PRO A 21 2.21 -11.88 -5.86
CA PRO A 21 1.71 -10.58 -6.30
C PRO A 21 2.77 -9.78 -7.07
N GLU A 22 4.04 -9.91 -6.74
CA GLU A 22 5.15 -9.19 -7.38
C GLU A 22 5.25 -9.44 -8.90
N ARG A 23 4.93 -10.66 -9.35
CA ARG A 23 4.94 -11.05 -10.76
C ARG A 23 3.56 -10.94 -11.40
N ASN A 24 2.55 -11.46 -10.71
CA ASN A 24 1.21 -11.61 -11.29
C ASN A 24 0.44 -10.30 -11.37
N LEU A 25 0.66 -9.36 -10.45
CA LEU A 25 0.03 -8.04 -10.51
C LEU A 25 0.46 -7.25 -11.75
N PRO A 26 1.76 -6.98 -11.99
CA PRO A 26 2.17 -6.24 -13.17
C PRO A 26 1.74 -6.93 -14.48
N LEU A 27 1.92 -8.25 -14.57
CA LEU A 27 1.53 -9.01 -15.74
C LEU A 27 0.01 -8.93 -16.00
N GLY A 28 -0.80 -9.14 -14.97
CA GLY A 28 -2.26 -9.05 -15.06
C GLY A 28 -2.73 -7.65 -15.44
N LEU A 29 -2.11 -6.61 -14.92
CA LEU A 29 -2.43 -5.22 -15.27
C LEU A 29 -2.11 -4.90 -16.74
N PHE A 30 -0.93 -5.28 -17.23
CA PHE A 30 -0.56 -5.06 -18.64
C PHE A 30 -1.46 -5.84 -19.60
N LEU A 31 -1.76 -7.10 -19.29
CA LEU A 31 -2.68 -7.91 -20.09
C LEU A 31 -4.11 -7.33 -20.08
N ALA A 32 -4.61 -6.89 -18.93
CA ALA A 32 -5.92 -6.27 -18.81
C ALA A 32 -6.02 -4.97 -19.62
N ILE A 33 -5.01 -4.10 -19.53
CA ILE A 33 -4.95 -2.86 -20.32
C ILE A 33 -4.89 -3.18 -21.82
N GLY A 34 -4.01 -4.10 -22.24
CA GLY A 34 -3.87 -4.53 -23.62
C GLY A 34 -5.20 -5.07 -24.20
N THR A 35 -5.87 -5.95 -23.44
CA THR A 35 -7.18 -6.49 -23.83
C THR A 35 -8.23 -5.39 -23.91
N ALA A 36 -8.27 -4.47 -22.93
CA ALA A 36 -9.23 -3.36 -22.95
C ALA A 36 -9.01 -2.45 -24.16
N VAL A 37 -7.76 -2.12 -24.50
CA VAL A 37 -7.45 -1.32 -25.71
C VAL A 37 -7.95 -2.00 -26.97
N VAL A 38 -7.67 -3.30 -27.14
CA VAL A 38 -8.14 -4.05 -28.31
C VAL A 38 -9.67 -4.05 -28.40
N VAL A 39 -10.36 -4.37 -27.29
CA VAL A 39 -11.83 -4.41 -27.25
C VAL A 39 -12.43 -3.03 -27.56
N TYR A 40 -11.88 -1.95 -27.01
CA TYR A 40 -12.38 -0.60 -27.25
C TYR A 40 -12.13 -0.14 -28.69
N VAL A 41 -10.94 -0.41 -29.26
CA VAL A 41 -10.64 -0.04 -30.64
C VAL A 41 -11.54 -0.81 -31.61
N VAL A 42 -11.64 -2.13 -31.44
CA VAL A 42 -12.51 -2.95 -32.31
C VAL A 42 -13.97 -2.55 -32.14
N GLY A 43 -14.44 -2.35 -30.90
CA GLY A 43 -15.80 -1.92 -30.63
C GLY A 43 -16.13 -0.57 -31.27
N LEU A 44 -15.24 0.42 -31.18
CA LEU A 44 -15.40 1.72 -31.84
C LEU A 44 -15.41 1.59 -33.36
N LEU A 45 -14.52 0.81 -33.95
CA LEU A 45 -14.49 0.58 -35.39
C LEU A 45 -15.82 -0.05 -35.90
N VAL A 46 -16.34 -1.03 -35.18
CA VAL A 46 -17.63 -1.64 -35.50
C VAL A 46 -18.77 -0.62 -35.39
N MET A 47 -18.83 0.13 -34.29
CA MET A 47 -19.87 1.14 -34.08
C MET A 47 -19.86 2.22 -35.17
N ILE A 48 -18.71 2.77 -35.51
CA ILE A 48 -18.56 3.78 -36.55
C ILE A 48 -18.83 3.18 -37.94
N GLY A 49 -18.40 1.96 -38.19
CA GLY A 49 -18.62 1.26 -39.46
C GLY A 49 -20.08 0.94 -39.75
N VAL A 50 -20.88 0.67 -38.71
CA VAL A 50 -22.31 0.32 -38.87
C VAL A 50 -23.19 1.57 -38.93
N SER A 51 -23.08 2.45 -37.96
CA SER A 51 -24.05 3.56 -37.77
C SER A 51 -23.45 4.95 -38.11
N GLY A 52 -22.18 5.02 -38.47
CA GLY A 52 -21.49 6.27 -38.76
C GLY A 52 -21.13 7.08 -37.50
N THR A 53 -20.31 8.11 -37.68
CA THR A 53 -19.81 8.94 -36.57
C THR A 53 -20.89 9.80 -35.93
N GLU A 54 -21.85 10.28 -36.68
CA GLU A 54 -22.94 11.14 -36.20
C GLU A 54 -23.90 10.36 -35.28
N ALA A 55 -24.33 9.16 -35.68
CA ALA A 55 -25.23 8.33 -34.90
C ALA A 55 -24.59 7.83 -33.59
N VAL A 56 -23.27 7.63 -33.56
CA VAL A 56 -22.55 7.24 -32.36
C VAL A 56 -22.38 8.43 -31.39
N SER A 57 -22.21 9.65 -31.89
CA SER A 57 -21.97 10.86 -31.11
C SER A 57 -23.25 11.59 -30.70
N PHE A 58 -24.22 11.66 -31.59
CA PHE A 58 -25.44 12.43 -31.40
C PHE A 58 -26.67 11.64 -31.81
N THR A 59 -27.75 11.80 -31.06
CA THR A 59 -29.09 11.26 -31.43
C THR A 59 -30.07 12.42 -31.29
N ASN A 60 -30.77 12.76 -32.39
CA ASN A 60 -31.73 13.87 -32.45
C ASN A 60 -31.14 15.24 -31.99
N GLY A 61 -29.86 15.52 -32.27
CA GLY A 61 -29.19 16.75 -31.89
C GLY A 61 -28.68 16.79 -30.44
N GLU A 62 -28.89 15.76 -29.65
CA GLU A 62 -28.36 15.59 -28.29
C GLU A 62 -27.25 14.54 -28.25
N THR A 63 -26.37 14.65 -27.26
CA THR A 63 -25.30 13.65 -27.07
C THR A 63 -25.88 12.28 -26.80
N ASN A 64 -25.53 11.29 -27.64
CA ASN A 64 -25.97 9.92 -27.48
C ASN A 64 -25.33 9.29 -26.24
N LEU A 65 -26.13 9.02 -25.21
CA LEU A 65 -25.66 8.38 -23.95
C LEU A 65 -25.63 6.85 -24.04
N THR A 66 -26.21 6.27 -25.09
CA THR A 66 -26.35 4.83 -25.27
C THR A 66 -25.92 4.36 -26.67
N PRO A 67 -24.72 4.74 -27.14
CA PRO A 67 -24.30 4.47 -28.52
C PRO A 67 -24.27 2.97 -28.85
N ALA A 68 -23.85 2.14 -27.91
CA ALA A 68 -23.77 0.69 -28.14
C ALA A 68 -25.14 0.04 -28.37
N SER A 69 -26.19 0.48 -27.67
CA SER A 69 -27.52 -0.05 -27.86
C SER A 69 -28.19 0.48 -29.14
N THR A 70 -27.87 1.72 -29.55
CA THR A 70 -28.32 2.26 -30.85
C THR A 70 -27.72 1.45 -31.99
N VAL A 71 -26.41 1.21 -31.98
CA VAL A 71 -25.74 0.37 -33.00
C VAL A 71 -26.24 -1.06 -33.00
N ALA A 72 -26.55 -1.65 -31.85
CA ALA A 72 -27.16 -2.99 -31.79
C ALA A 72 -28.55 -3.05 -32.43
N ALA A 73 -29.35 -1.99 -32.30
CA ALA A 73 -30.61 -1.87 -32.97
C ALA A 73 -30.44 -1.76 -34.51
N ASP A 74 -29.48 -0.97 -34.97
CA ASP A 74 -29.16 -0.81 -36.40
C ASP A 74 -28.69 -2.14 -37.03
N ILE A 75 -27.84 -2.91 -36.34
CA ILE A 75 -27.37 -4.24 -36.80
C ILE A 75 -28.55 -5.23 -36.94
N THR A 76 -29.45 -5.24 -35.97
CA THR A 76 -30.55 -6.20 -35.96
C THR A 76 -31.77 -5.75 -36.79
N GLY A 77 -31.80 -4.50 -37.25
CA GLY A 77 -32.94 -3.90 -37.91
C GLY A 77 -34.21 -3.87 -37.05
N SER A 78 -34.08 -4.04 -35.73
CA SER A 78 -35.21 -4.17 -34.81
C SER A 78 -34.82 -3.77 -33.36
N ASN A 79 -35.85 -3.51 -32.54
CA ASN A 79 -35.65 -3.21 -31.13
C ASN A 79 -35.09 -4.40 -30.29
N VAL A 80 -34.98 -5.59 -30.87
CA VAL A 80 -34.44 -6.78 -30.18
C VAL A 80 -32.98 -6.56 -29.79
N GLY A 81 -32.17 -5.99 -30.71
CA GLY A 81 -30.79 -5.67 -30.43
C GLY A 81 -30.63 -4.66 -29.27
N LEU A 82 -31.51 -3.65 -29.24
CA LEU A 82 -31.54 -2.68 -28.14
C LEU A 82 -31.82 -3.35 -26.78
N TYR A 83 -32.84 -4.22 -26.71
CA TYR A 83 -33.20 -4.91 -25.46
C TYR A 83 -32.12 -5.88 -25.00
N ILE A 84 -31.50 -6.62 -25.90
CA ILE A 84 -30.37 -7.52 -25.56
C ILE A 84 -29.19 -6.70 -25.00
N MET A 85 -28.82 -5.61 -25.65
CA MET A 85 -27.71 -4.76 -25.23
C MET A 85 -28.03 -4.06 -23.92
N ALA A 86 -29.25 -3.54 -23.73
CA ALA A 86 -29.66 -2.93 -22.48
C ALA A 86 -29.63 -3.93 -21.31
N THR A 87 -30.10 -5.16 -21.54
CA THR A 87 -30.04 -6.21 -20.52
C THR A 87 -28.60 -6.57 -20.15
N ALA A 88 -27.74 -6.74 -21.15
CA ALA A 88 -26.30 -6.97 -20.93
C ALA A 88 -25.65 -5.82 -20.16
N ALA A 89 -26.00 -4.57 -20.48
CA ALA A 89 -25.49 -3.39 -19.78
C ALA A 89 -25.93 -3.38 -18.30
N ILE A 90 -27.18 -3.73 -17.99
CA ILE A 90 -27.68 -3.82 -16.61
C ILE A 90 -26.86 -4.82 -15.80
N PHE A 91 -26.64 -6.03 -16.33
CA PHE A 91 -25.82 -7.03 -15.65
C PHE A 91 -24.35 -6.59 -15.49
N ALA A 92 -23.78 -5.94 -16.49
CA ALA A 92 -22.43 -5.38 -16.43
C ALA A 92 -22.34 -4.31 -15.34
N PHE A 93 -23.29 -3.38 -15.26
CA PHE A 93 -23.31 -2.33 -14.23
C PHE A 93 -23.51 -2.90 -12.82
N LEU A 94 -24.37 -3.90 -12.64
CA LEU A 94 -24.55 -4.58 -11.35
C LEU A 94 -23.24 -5.25 -10.89
N SER A 95 -22.54 -5.92 -11.80
CA SER A 95 -21.25 -6.55 -11.51
C SER A 95 -20.19 -5.51 -11.12
N VAL A 96 -20.08 -4.42 -11.88
CA VAL A 96 -19.12 -3.34 -11.60
C VAL A 96 -19.48 -2.61 -10.31
N ALA A 97 -20.75 -2.37 -10.02
CA ALA A 97 -21.20 -1.74 -8.78
C ALA A 97 -20.83 -2.59 -7.56
N ASN A 98 -21.06 -3.90 -7.62
CA ASN A 98 -20.68 -4.83 -6.55
C ASN A 98 -19.17 -4.82 -6.30
N ALA A 99 -18.36 -4.96 -7.37
CA ALA A 99 -16.90 -4.89 -7.27
C ALA A 99 -16.41 -3.51 -6.76
N GLY A 100 -17.10 -2.44 -7.17
CA GLY A 100 -16.81 -1.06 -6.74
C GLY A 100 -17.05 -0.86 -5.25
N ILE A 101 -18.17 -1.31 -4.72
CA ILE A 101 -18.51 -1.20 -3.29
C ILE A 101 -17.55 -2.04 -2.46
N LEU A 102 -17.26 -3.27 -2.90
CA LEU A 102 -16.30 -4.14 -2.23
C LEU A 102 -14.93 -3.48 -2.11
N SER A 103 -14.40 -2.94 -3.20
CA SER A 103 -13.12 -2.23 -3.22
C SER A 103 -13.18 -0.95 -2.37
N ALA A 104 -14.22 -0.11 -2.52
CA ALA A 104 -14.37 1.14 -1.80
C ALA A 104 -14.45 0.97 -0.28
N SER A 105 -15.07 -0.10 0.20
CA SER A 105 -15.20 -0.38 1.63
C SER A 105 -13.86 -0.72 2.32
N ARG A 106 -12.86 -1.16 1.56
CA ARG A 106 -11.53 -1.52 2.10
C ARG A 106 -10.68 -0.28 2.39
N TYR A 107 -10.89 0.85 1.71
CA TYR A 107 -10.14 2.08 1.97
C TYR A 107 -10.40 2.65 3.38
N PRO A 108 -11.66 2.84 3.83
CA PRO A 108 -11.93 3.28 5.20
C PRO A 108 -11.40 2.31 6.25
N LEU A 109 -11.45 0.99 5.99
CA LEU A 109 -10.88 -0.03 6.86
C LEU A 109 -9.37 0.13 7.01
N ALA A 110 -8.64 0.25 5.89
CA ALA A 110 -7.19 0.40 5.88
C ALA A 110 -6.78 1.72 6.56
N MET A 111 -7.42 2.83 6.19
CA MET A 111 -7.15 4.14 6.80
C MET A 111 -7.45 4.17 8.31
N SER A 112 -8.46 3.44 8.78
CA SER A 112 -8.76 3.34 10.21
C SER A 112 -7.74 2.46 10.95
N ARG A 113 -7.17 1.45 10.29
CA ARG A 113 -6.06 0.66 10.85
C ARG A 113 -4.79 1.50 11.00
N ASP A 114 -4.57 2.43 10.08
CA ASP A 114 -3.45 3.37 10.11
C ASP A 114 -3.73 4.63 10.96
N HIS A 115 -4.79 4.62 11.78
CA HIS A 115 -5.21 5.73 12.65
C HIS A 115 -5.58 7.04 11.93
N LEU A 116 -5.78 6.99 10.60
CA LEU A 116 -6.20 8.13 9.79
C LEU A 116 -7.70 8.39 9.84
N LEU A 117 -8.50 7.40 10.20
CA LEU A 117 -9.96 7.49 10.38
C LEU A 117 -10.40 6.92 11.73
N PRO A 118 -11.64 7.23 12.19
CA PRO A 118 -12.16 6.75 13.46
C PRO A 118 -12.10 5.22 13.61
N PRO A 119 -11.82 4.70 14.83
CA PRO A 119 -11.68 3.27 15.11
C PRO A 119 -12.94 2.45 14.84
N SER A 120 -14.12 3.08 14.77
CA SER A 120 -15.38 2.43 14.42
C SER A 120 -15.35 1.76 13.05
N LEU A 121 -14.63 2.34 12.08
CA LEU A 121 -14.48 1.82 10.72
C LEU A 121 -13.52 0.62 10.63
N ARG A 122 -12.75 0.35 11.68
CA ARG A 122 -11.84 -0.82 11.76
C ARG A 122 -12.57 -2.12 12.11
N LYS A 123 -13.81 -2.04 12.62
CA LYS A 123 -14.58 -3.21 13.01
C LYS A 123 -14.98 -4.02 11.79
N VAL A 124 -14.68 -5.31 11.83
CA VAL A 124 -15.08 -6.30 10.83
C VAL A 124 -15.99 -7.34 11.50
N ASP A 125 -16.88 -7.91 10.72
CA ASP A 125 -17.73 -9.01 11.13
C ASP A 125 -16.93 -10.31 11.31
N SER A 126 -17.54 -11.35 11.86
CA SER A 126 -16.96 -12.70 12.03
C SER A 126 -16.37 -13.30 10.74
N LYS A 127 -16.86 -12.85 9.58
CA LYS A 127 -16.38 -13.23 8.24
C LYS A 127 -15.32 -12.29 7.68
N GLY A 128 -14.79 -11.33 8.47
CA GLY A 128 -13.80 -10.35 8.01
C GLY A 128 -14.37 -9.21 7.15
N THR A 129 -15.70 -9.04 7.09
CA THR A 129 -16.37 -8.04 6.24
C THR A 129 -16.53 -6.72 6.98
N PRO A 130 -16.11 -5.56 6.41
CA PRO A 130 -16.26 -4.24 7.02
C PRO A 130 -17.65 -3.65 6.76
N ILE A 131 -18.67 -4.11 7.49
CA ILE A 131 -20.08 -3.74 7.28
C ILE A 131 -20.28 -2.22 7.32
N LEU A 132 -19.69 -1.54 8.30
CA LEU A 132 -19.82 -0.08 8.41
C LEU A 132 -19.16 0.63 7.22
N GLY A 133 -18.00 0.14 6.75
CA GLY A 133 -17.34 0.66 5.55
C GLY A 133 -18.21 0.51 4.31
N ILE A 134 -18.87 -0.64 4.14
CA ILE A 134 -19.82 -0.90 3.05
C ILE A 134 -21.02 0.06 3.13
N ALA A 135 -21.64 0.20 4.29
CA ALA A 135 -22.79 1.06 4.49
C ALA A 135 -22.48 2.53 4.18
N VAL A 136 -21.36 3.04 4.68
CA VAL A 136 -20.90 4.42 4.41
C VAL A 136 -20.61 4.62 2.92
N SER A 137 -19.92 3.68 2.28
CA SER A 137 -19.62 3.77 0.85
C SER A 137 -20.89 3.73 0.00
N ALA A 138 -21.82 2.82 0.30
CA ALA A 138 -23.09 2.71 -0.41
C ALA A 138 -23.96 3.97 -0.23
N ALA A 139 -24.06 4.50 0.99
CA ALA A 139 -24.79 5.73 1.27
C ALA A 139 -24.21 6.93 0.49
N LEU A 140 -22.86 7.06 0.48
CA LEU A 140 -22.18 8.13 -0.26
C LEU A 140 -22.43 8.01 -1.79
N ILE A 141 -22.33 6.81 -2.34
CA ILE A 141 -22.60 6.55 -3.77
C ILE A 141 -24.04 6.92 -4.10
N THR A 142 -25.01 6.48 -3.30
CA THR A 142 -26.43 6.80 -3.50
C THR A 142 -26.67 8.31 -3.47
N LEU A 143 -26.08 9.01 -2.51
CA LEU A 143 -26.20 10.46 -2.38
C LEU A 143 -25.61 11.18 -3.62
N ILE A 144 -24.45 10.76 -4.11
CA ILE A 144 -23.84 11.33 -5.32
C ILE A 144 -24.76 11.14 -6.54
N ILE A 145 -25.35 9.94 -6.72
CA ILE A 145 -26.23 9.64 -7.85
C ILE A 145 -27.53 10.46 -7.79
N LEU A 146 -28.04 10.77 -6.59
CA LEU A 146 -29.27 11.54 -6.43
C LEU A 146 -29.10 13.03 -6.78
N PHE A 147 -27.89 13.58 -6.57
CA PHE A 147 -27.65 15.03 -6.73
C PHE A 147 -26.87 15.43 -7.98
N LEU A 148 -26.23 14.49 -8.66
CA LEU A 148 -25.38 14.78 -9.80
C LEU A 148 -25.80 14.02 -11.06
N ASP A 149 -25.75 14.71 -12.22
CA ASP A 149 -25.97 14.10 -13.52
C ASP A 149 -24.83 13.14 -13.89
N PRO A 150 -25.10 12.05 -14.63
CA PRO A 150 -24.10 11.06 -15.03
C PRO A 150 -22.86 11.66 -15.70
N LEU A 151 -23.01 12.67 -16.55
CA LEU A 151 -21.91 13.35 -17.22
C LEU A 151 -21.01 14.13 -16.25
N LYS A 152 -21.62 14.78 -15.26
CA LYS A 152 -20.87 15.48 -14.19
C LYS A 152 -20.14 14.47 -13.32
N ILE A 153 -20.80 13.37 -12.94
CA ILE A 153 -20.16 12.27 -12.19
C ILE A 153 -18.95 11.74 -12.95
N ALA A 154 -19.09 11.47 -14.25
CA ALA A 154 -17.99 10.97 -15.07
C ALA A 154 -16.81 11.95 -15.15
N LYS A 155 -17.07 13.26 -15.27
CA LYS A 155 -16.02 14.30 -15.24
C LYS A 155 -15.30 14.36 -13.90
N LEU A 156 -16.04 14.39 -12.79
CA LEU A 156 -15.47 14.48 -11.44
C LEU A 156 -14.71 13.20 -11.06
N ALA A 157 -15.25 12.02 -11.42
CA ALA A 157 -14.58 10.75 -11.22
C ALA A 157 -13.27 10.65 -12.01
N SER A 158 -13.25 11.15 -13.27
CA SER A 158 -12.03 11.21 -14.07
C SER A 158 -10.98 12.15 -13.45
N ALA A 159 -11.39 13.33 -12.96
CA ALA A 159 -10.49 14.25 -12.28
C ALA A 159 -9.90 13.65 -11.00
N PHE A 160 -10.73 13.01 -10.18
CA PHE A 160 -10.26 12.31 -8.97
C PHE A 160 -9.26 11.21 -9.31
N GLN A 161 -9.53 10.43 -10.36
CA GLN A 161 -8.63 9.35 -10.79
C GLN A 161 -7.27 9.89 -11.28
N LEU A 162 -7.28 10.97 -12.05
CA LEU A 162 -6.06 11.65 -12.50
C LEU A 162 -5.27 12.22 -11.32
N LEU A 163 -5.95 12.82 -10.34
CA LEU A 163 -5.33 13.29 -9.11
C LEU A 163 -4.64 12.12 -8.37
N MET A 164 -5.33 10.99 -8.23
CA MET A 164 -4.76 9.80 -7.60
C MET A 164 -3.55 9.25 -8.37
N PHE A 165 -3.59 9.22 -9.69
CA PHE A 165 -2.43 8.81 -10.51
C PHE A 165 -1.24 9.76 -10.34
N SER A 166 -1.49 11.07 -10.28
CA SER A 166 -0.45 12.06 -10.02
C SER A 166 0.22 11.82 -8.66
N LEU A 167 -0.58 11.62 -7.61
CA LEU A 167 -0.07 11.33 -6.25
C LEU A 167 0.69 10.01 -6.19
N LEU A 168 0.24 8.98 -6.91
CA LEU A 168 0.96 7.70 -7.01
C LEU A 168 2.31 7.86 -7.70
N CYS A 169 2.38 8.61 -8.79
CA CYS A 169 3.65 8.92 -9.45
C CYS A 169 4.62 9.62 -8.50
N LEU A 170 4.15 10.62 -7.75
CA LEU A 170 4.96 11.33 -6.75
C LEU A 170 5.39 10.40 -5.61
N SER A 171 4.49 9.53 -5.14
CA SER A 171 4.81 8.55 -4.09
C SER A 171 5.92 7.59 -4.51
N VAL A 172 5.92 7.12 -5.77
CA VAL A 172 6.99 6.26 -6.29
C VAL A 172 8.33 7.01 -6.29
N VAL A 173 8.34 8.29 -6.65
CA VAL A 173 9.58 9.10 -6.60
C VAL A 173 10.07 9.23 -5.16
N VAL A 174 9.18 9.58 -4.22
CA VAL A 174 9.54 9.70 -2.81
C VAL A 174 10.07 8.38 -2.27
N MET A 175 9.38 7.26 -2.48
CA MET A 175 9.79 5.95 -1.96
C MET A 175 11.13 5.47 -2.54
N ARG A 176 11.41 5.74 -3.81
CA ARG A 176 12.71 5.38 -4.42
C ARG A 176 13.87 6.27 -3.94
N GLU A 177 13.60 7.56 -3.71
CA GLU A 177 14.63 8.48 -3.22
C GLU A 177 14.93 8.31 -1.74
N THR A 178 14.01 7.76 -0.96
CA THR A 178 14.26 7.47 0.48
C THR A 178 15.28 6.36 0.69
N LYS A 179 15.44 5.43 -0.27
CA LYS A 179 16.32 4.26 -0.14
C LYS A 179 16.14 3.52 1.20
N LEU A 180 14.91 3.36 1.64
CA LEU A 180 14.58 2.56 2.80
C LEU A 180 14.95 1.10 2.53
N ASP A 181 15.64 0.44 3.45
CA ASP A 181 16.05 -0.97 3.31
C ASP A 181 14.85 -1.91 3.16
N SER A 182 13.69 -1.52 3.72
CA SER A 182 12.44 -2.26 3.59
C SER A 182 11.72 -2.05 2.25
N TYR A 183 12.22 -1.15 1.37
CA TYR A 183 11.64 -0.89 0.07
C TYR A 183 12.38 -1.66 -1.02
N ASP A 184 12.01 -2.92 -1.21
CA ASP A 184 12.50 -3.76 -2.31
C ASP A 184 11.36 -4.16 -3.24
N PRO A 185 11.06 -3.34 -4.27
CA PRO A 185 9.97 -3.64 -5.20
C PRO A 185 10.39 -4.71 -6.20
N GLY A 186 9.61 -5.77 -6.33
CA GLY A 186 9.81 -6.83 -7.33
C GLY A 186 9.71 -6.34 -8.78
N TYR A 187 9.00 -5.22 -9.02
CA TYR A 187 8.94 -4.57 -10.34
C TYR A 187 9.47 -3.14 -10.26
N ARG A 188 10.45 -2.82 -11.12
CA ARG A 188 11.02 -1.48 -11.25
C ARG A 188 10.65 -0.89 -12.60
N ALA A 189 9.83 0.18 -12.59
CA ALA A 189 9.46 0.87 -13.83
C ALA A 189 10.69 1.41 -14.56
N PRO A 190 10.76 1.25 -15.90
CA PRO A 190 11.86 1.80 -16.72
C PRO A 190 11.79 3.33 -16.77
N PHE A 191 12.87 3.96 -17.27
CA PHE A 191 12.97 5.40 -17.47
C PHE A 191 12.73 6.26 -16.23
N TYR A 192 13.01 5.73 -15.05
CA TYR A 192 12.96 6.49 -13.82
C TYR A 192 14.03 7.61 -13.82
N PRO A 193 13.75 8.83 -13.31
CA PRO A 193 12.47 9.32 -12.73
C PRO A 193 11.54 9.98 -13.77
N TRP A 194 11.96 10.06 -15.01
CA TRP A 194 11.29 10.88 -16.05
C TRP A 194 9.85 10.42 -16.32
N LEU A 195 9.62 9.12 -16.35
CA LEU A 195 8.29 8.58 -16.61
C LEU A 195 7.28 9.00 -15.51
N GLN A 196 7.70 9.00 -14.25
CA GLN A 196 6.86 9.38 -13.11
C GLN A 196 6.59 10.89 -13.11
N ILE A 197 7.63 11.70 -13.35
CA ILE A 197 7.48 13.17 -13.40
C ILE A 197 6.56 13.57 -14.56
N PHE A 198 6.79 13.00 -15.73
CA PHE A 198 5.94 13.25 -16.90
C PHE A 198 4.50 12.81 -16.66
N GLY A 199 4.30 11.62 -16.08
CA GLY A 199 2.97 11.11 -15.73
C GLY A 199 2.24 12.02 -14.74
N ALA A 200 2.91 12.49 -13.70
CA ALA A 200 2.33 13.41 -12.72
C ALA A 200 1.92 14.74 -13.36
N ILE A 201 2.81 15.34 -14.15
CA ILE A 201 2.55 16.62 -14.86
C ILE A 201 1.42 16.45 -15.88
N ALA A 202 1.43 15.37 -16.66
CA ALA A 202 0.38 15.09 -17.65
C ALA A 202 -0.98 14.93 -17.00
N CYS A 203 -1.09 14.21 -15.88
CA CYS A 203 -2.33 14.06 -15.14
C CYS A 203 -2.88 15.40 -14.64
N ILE A 204 -2.02 16.24 -14.07
CA ILE A 204 -2.42 17.58 -13.61
C ILE A 204 -2.84 18.45 -14.80
N TRP A 205 -2.08 18.44 -15.89
CA TRP A 205 -2.39 19.18 -17.10
C TRP A 205 -3.76 18.82 -17.69
N ILE A 206 -4.07 17.53 -17.73
CA ILE A 206 -5.38 17.05 -18.23
C ILE A 206 -6.52 17.53 -17.33
N ILE A 207 -6.36 17.57 -16.00
CA ILE A 207 -7.37 18.11 -15.08
C ILE A 207 -7.68 19.58 -15.45
N PHE A 208 -6.67 20.39 -15.77
CA PHE A 208 -6.87 21.77 -16.20
C PHE A 208 -7.64 21.88 -17.52
N ILE A 209 -7.31 21.03 -18.52
CA ILE A 209 -8.00 21.01 -19.81
C ILE A 209 -9.48 20.56 -19.69
N MET A 210 -9.83 19.73 -18.71
CA MET A 210 -11.19 19.27 -18.50
C MET A 210 -12.17 20.37 -18.06
N GLY A 211 -11.65 21.56 -17.71
CA GLY A 211 -12.44 22.73 -17.34
C GLY A 211 -12.39 23.05 -15.85
N TRP A 212 -13.08 24.14 -15.50
CA TRP A 212 -12.99 24.75 -14.16
C TRP A 212 -13.59 23.88 -13.05
N LEU A 213 -14.68 23.18 -13.32
CA LEU A 213 -15.35 22.31 -12.33
C LEU A 213 -14.48 21.17 -11.81
N PRO A 214 -13.77 20.37 -12.65
CA PRO A 214 -12.80 19.38 -12.20
C PRO A 214 -11.65 19.95 -11.39
N VAL A 215 -11.15 21.14 -11.73
CA VAL A 215 -10.05 21.82 -11.01
C VAL A 215 -10.52 22.19 -9.59
N LEU A 216 -11.68 22.87 -9.46
CA LEU A 216 -12.22 23.22 -8.15
C LEU A 216 -12.51 21.99 -7.29
N PHE A 217 -13.04 20.93 -7.90
CA PHE A 217 -13.29 19.67 -7.21
C PHE A 217 -11.98 19.07 -6.68
N SER A 218 -10.93 19.01 -7.51
CA SER A 218 -9.64 18.46 -7.12
C SER A 218 -9.00 19.27 -5.98
N LEU A 219 -9.05 20.60 -6.06
CA LEU A 219 -8.59 21.49 -4.99
C LEU A 219 -9.42 21.30 -3.71
N GLY A 220 -10.74 21.15 -3.83
CA GLY A 220 -11.62 20.86 -2.70
C GLY A 220 -11.28 19.55 -2.01
N VAL A 221 -11.03 18.49 -2.76
CA VAL A 221 -10.62 17.20 -2.19
C VAL A 221 -9.29 17.32 -1.44
N ILE A 222 -8.31 18.02 -2.03
CA ILE A 222 -7.02 18.26 -1.37
C ILE A 222 -7.22 19.08 -0.09
N ALA A 223 -7.99 20.14 -0.14
CA ALA A 223 -8.27 21.01 1.02
C ALA A 223 -8.93 20.23 2.16
N VAL A 224 -9.93 19.40 1.84
CA VAL A 224 -10.60 18.53 2.83
C VAL A 224 -9.62 17.52 3.43
N GLY A 225 -8.77 16.90 2.60
CA GLY A 225 -7.75 15.97 3.08
C GLY A 225 -6.73 16.62 4.01
N VAL A 226 -6.23 17.80 3.64
CA VAL A 226 -5.29 18.59 4.45
C VAL A 226 -5.95 19.04 5.77
N PHE A 227 -7.18 19.55 5.70
CA PHE A 227 -7.95 19.94 6.90
C PHE A 227 -8.14 18.74 7.84
N TRP A 228 -8.56 17.58 7.30
CA TRP A 228 -8.73 16.35 8.07
C TRP A 228 -7.43 15.88 8.72
N TYR A 229 -6.31 15.98 7.99
CA TYR A 229 -5.00 15.64 8.52
C TYR A 229 -4.64 16.49 9.74
N PHE A 230 -4.76 17.82 9.65
CA PHE A 230 -4.44 18.71 10.77
C PHE A 230 -5.38 18.55 11.95
N PHE A 231 -6.68 18.36 11.68
CA PHE A 231 -7.69 18.27 12.73
C PHE A 231 -7.72 16.91 13.43
N TYR A 232 -7.55 15.83 12.69
CA TYR A 232 -7.75 14.46 13.23
C TYR A 232 -6.49 13.60 13.22
N ALA A 233 -5.77 13.49 12.09
CA ALA A 233 -4.75 12.49 11.90
C ALA A 233 -3.42 12.85 12.59
N ARG A 234 -3.03 14.12 12.55
CA ARG A 234 -1.72 14.60 13.05
C ARG A 234 -1.40 14.17 14.48
N SER A 235 -2.39 14.15 15.37
CA SER A 235 -2.20 13.79 16.78
C SER A 235 -2.27 12.28 17.08
N ARG A 236 -2.58 11.46 16.06
CA ARG A 236 -2.84 10.02 16.23
C ARG A 236 -1.92 9.13 15.41
N VAL A 237 -1.18 9.73 14.49
CA VAL A 237 -0.25 9.01 13.61
C VAL A 237 1.17 9.22 14.14
N ASP A 238 1.74 8.18 14.74
CA ASP A 238 3.10 8.18 15.28
C ASP A 238 4.16 7.80 14.22
N ARG A 239 3.80 7.85 12.92
CA ARG A 239 4.72 7.48 11.83
C ARG A 239 5.34 8.71 11.20
N TYR A 240 6.66 8.73 11.11
CA TYR A 240 7.37 9.71 10.31
C TYR A 240 7.17 9.40 8.82
N GLY A 241 6.77 10.41 8.04
CA GLY A 241 6.60 10.24 6.60
C GLY A 241 7.94 9.97 5.91
N ALA A 242 7.94 9.08 4.92
CA ALA A 242 9.12 8.76 4.11
C ALA A 242 9.82 10.01 3.52
N ILE A 243 9.09 11.10 3.37
CA ILE A 243 9.61 12.39 2.86
C ILE A 243 10.72 12.97 3.76
N TYR A 244 10.71 12.71 5.07
CA TYR A 244 11.78 13.17 5.97
C TYR A 244 13.13 12.53 5.62
N HIS A 245 13.14 11.27 5.21
CA HIS A 245 14.35 10.59 4.76
C HIS A 245 14.90 11.18 3.44
N VAL A 246 14.03 11.71 2.57
CA VAL A 246 14.46 12.44 1.38
C VAL A 246 15.18 13.73 1.76
N PHE A 247 14.61 14.52 2.67
CA PHE A 247 15.22 15.76 3.13
C PHE A 247 16.53 15.51 3.92
N GLU A 248 16.55 14.51 4.78
CA GLU A 248 17.76 14.07 5.48
C GLU A 248 18.90 13.77 4.49
N ARG A 249 18.60 13.07 3.40
CA ARG A 249 19.57 12.70 2.39
C ARG A 249 20.03 13.86 1.50
N LEU A 250 19.12 14.78 1.17
CA LEU A 250 19.49 16.03 0.47
C LEU A 250 20.44 16.88 1.33
N GLY A 251 20.25 16.88 2.65
CA GLY A 251 21.15 17.49 3.62
C GLY A 251 22.52 16.82 3.66
N ARG A 252 22.58 15.46 3.65
CA ARG A 252 23.83 14.69 3.65
C ARG A 252 24.76 14.99 2.49
N LYS A 253 24.22 15.24 1.31
CA LYS A 253 25.04 15.58 0.14
C LYS A 253 25.77 16.92 0.26
N ARG A 254 25.33 17.78 1.18
CA ARG A 254 25.92 19.13 1.36
C ARG A 254 26.91 19.22 2.53
N PHE A 255 26.73 18.43 3.60
CA PHE A 255 27.59 18.51 4.79
C PHE A 255 27.66 17.17 5.53
N ALA A 256 28.80 16.47 5.46
CA ALA A 256 29.01 15.23 6.20
C ALA A 256 29.00 15.42 7.74
N ALA A 257 29.28 16.63 8.22
CA ALA A 257 29.24 16.97 9.64
C ALA A 257 27.83 17.19 10.19
N LEU A 258 26.86 17.54 9.34
CA LEU A 258 25.46 17.74 9.75
C LEU A 258 24.74 16.42 10.06
N ASP A 259 25.27 15.30 9.56
CA ASP A 259 24.67 13.98 9.75
C ASP A 259 24.71 13.53 11.22
N THR A 260 25.80 13.79 11.90
CA THR A 260 25.98 13.46 13.33
C THR A 260 25.09 14.34 14.19
N GLU A 261 25.04 15.63 13.90
CA GLU A 261 24.25 16.61 14.64
C GLU A 261 22.74 16.46 14.43
N LEU A 262 22.29 16.15 13.19
CA LEU A 262 20.88 15.84 12.90
C LEU A 262 20.44 14.52 13.51
N ARG A 263 21.29 13.52 13.56
CA ARG A 263 20.99 12.25 14.25
C ARG A 263 20.88 12.45 15.76
N GLU A 264 21.73 13.29 16.35
CA GLU A 264 21.64 13.66 17.77
C GLU A 264 20.37 14.48 18.05
N ILE A 265 20.03 15.45 17.21
CA ILE A 265 18.80 16.26 17.32
C ILE A 265 17.53 15.42 17.11
N LEU A 266 17.52 14.47 16.17
CA LEU A 266 16.43 13.53 15.96
C LEU A 266 16.31 12.53 17.12
N LYS A 267 17.44 12.13 17.70
CA LYS A 267 17.51 11.29 18.90
C LYS A 267 17.02 12.05 20.14
N GLU A 268 17.36 13.33 20.27
CA GLU A 268 16.92 14.20 21.38
C GLU A 268 15.47 14.70 21.25
N LYS A 269 14.94 14.92 20.04
CA LYS A 269 13.64 15.59 19.83
C LYS A 269 12.47 14.70 19.51
N GLY A 270 12.61 13.36 19.50
CA GLY A 270 11.34 12.85 19.25
C GLY A 270 11.03 11.52 18.80
N LEU A 271 11.82 10.62 19.04
CA LEU A 271 11.44 9.23 18.99
C LEU A 271 11.10 8.82 20.42
N ARG A 272 9.80 8.73 20.72
CA ARG A 272 9.26 8.21 21.98
C ARG A 272 9.99 8.67 23.25
N ALA A 273 9.32 9.36 24.13
CA ALA A 273 9.83 9.68 25.48
C ALA A 273 10.30 8.42 26.25
N HIS A 274 9.80 7.24 25.84
CA HIS A 274 10.21 5.93 26.29
C HIS A 274 10.12 4.95 25.13
N ASP A 275 11.26 4.48 24.58
CA ASP A 275 11.29 3.31 23.71
C ASP A 275 11.50 2.08 24.60
N PRO A 276 10.55 1.12 24.61
CA PRO A 276 10.70 -0.12 25.37
C PRO A 276 11.99 -0.89 25.02
N PHE A 277 12.46 -0.75 23.79
CA PHE A 277 13.72 -1.36 23.36
C PHE A 277 14.93 -0.70 24.02
N ASP A 278 14.98 0.63 24.05
CA ASP A 278 16.08 1.38 24.72
C ASP A 278 16.14 1.07 26.21
N GLU A 279 14.99 0.90 26.87
CA GLU A 279 14.95 0.50 28.27
C GLU A 279 15.46 -0.92 28.49
N ILE A 280 15.12 -1.86 27.59
CA ILE A 280 15.59 -3.24 27.63
C ILE A 280 17.10 -3.28 27.41
N VAL A 281 17.60 -2.55 26.41
CA VAL A 281 19.04 -2.46 26.12
C VAL A 281 19.82 -1.80 27.26
N ALA A 282 19.30 -0.72 27.83
CA ALA A 282 19.94 -0.02 28.96
C ALA A 282 20.04 -0.88 30.22
N LYS A 283 19.10 -1.82 30.40
CA LYS A 283 19.08 -2.78 31.52
C LYS A 283 19.81 -4.09 31.19
N ALA A 284 20.21 -4.29 29.93
CA ALA A 284 20.82 -5.53 29.48
C ALA A 284 22.17 -5.75 30.14
N ARG A 285 22.38 -6.96 30.66
CA ARG A 285 23.71 -7.36 31.14
C ARG A 285 24.62 -7.66 29.96
N VAL A 286 25.86 -7.25 30.04
CA VAL A 286 26.88 -7.48 29.01
C VAL A 286 27.83 -8.57 29.46
N ILE A 287 28.00 -9.60 28.62
CA ILE A 287 28.92 -10.71 28.85
C ILE A 287 30.05 -10.60 27.83
N ASP A 288 31.28 -10.55 28.28
CA ASP A 288 32.45 -10.65 27.41
C ASP A 288 32.88 -12.13 27.31
N ALA A 289 32.77 -12.66 26.10
CA ALA A 289 33.15 -14.04 25.80
C ALA A 289 34.69 -14.19 25.90
N ALA A 290 35.15 -15.27 26.51
CA ALA A 290 36.55 -15.62 26.52
C ALA A 290 37.06 -16.00 25.11
N HIS A 291 38.37 -15.88 24.89
CA HIS A 291 38.97 -16.33 23.63
C HIS A 291 38.66 -17.82 23.36
N GLY A 292 38.17 -18.13 22.20
CA GLY A 292 37.87 -19.50 21.76
C GLY A 292 36.56 -20.08 22.29
N SER A 293 35.69 -19.27 22.93
CA SER A 293 34.35 -19.71 23.34
C SER A 293 33.49 -20.09 22.14
N THR A 294 32.76 -21.19 22.25
CA THR A 294 31.76 -21.62 21.25
C THR A 294 30.44 -20.88 21.46
N PHE A 295 29.56 -20.96 20.47
CA PHE A 295 28.20 -20.41 20.60
C PHE A 295 27.41 -21.11 21.74
N GLU A 296 27.63 -22.41 21.95
CA GLU A 296 27.01 -23.18 23.03
C GLU A 296 27.46 -22.70 24.41
N ASP A 297 28.77 -22.42 24.60
CA ASP A 297 29.31 -21.89 25.85
C ASP A 297 28.71 -20.55 26.22
N ILE A 298 28.62 -19.65 25.23
CA ILE A 298 28.05 -18.30 25.41
C ILE A 298 26.55 -18.39 25.73
N THR A 299 25.84 -19.27 25.03
CA THR A 299 24.40 -19.48 25.26
C THR A 299 24.14 -20.01 26.67
N THR A 300 25.00 -20.87 27.17
CA THR A 300 24.90 -21.41 28.53
C THR A 300 25.15 -20.31 29.59
N ILE A 301 26.19 -19.50 29.43
CA ILE A 301 26.46 -18.38 30.32
C ILE A 301 25.31 -17.36 30.30
N ALA A 302 24.79 -17.04 29.10
CA ALA A 302 23.66 -16.13 28.94
C ALA A 302 22.38 -16.70 29.60
N ALA A 303 22.17 -18.00 29.50
CA ALA A 303 21.04 -18.68 30.12
C ALA A 303 21.15 -18.68 31.66
N GLU A 304 22.34 -18.81 32.24
CA GLU A 304 22.57 -18.69 33.67
C GLU A 304 22.26 -17.28 34.21
N GLU A 305 22.69 -16.25 33.47
CA GLU A 305 22.39 -14.86 33.82
C GLU A 305 20.89 -14.54 33.73
N LEU A 306 20.20 -15.10 32.71
CA LEU A 306 18.77 -14.94 32.56
C LEU A 306 17.98 -15.74 33.61
N ALA A 307 18.41 -16.95 33.97
CA ALA A 307 17.80 -17.77 34.99
C ALA A 307 17.85 -17.14 36.39
N ALA A 308 18.82 -16.30 36.65
CA ALA A 308 18.88 -15.50 37.88
C ALA A 308 17.75 -14.44 37.97
N LEU A 309 17.17 -14.06 36.86
CA LEU A 309 16.11 -13.05 36.75
C LEU A 309 14.73 -13.63 36.45
N LEU A 310 14.67 -14.89 36.06
CA LEU A 310 13.45 -15.55 35.56
C LEU A 310 13.11 -16.82 36.36
N PRO A 311 11.85 -17.16 36.50
CA PRO A 311 11.43 -18.41 37.17
C PRO A 311 11.58 -19.65 36.26
N VAL A 312 12.71 -19.74 35.53
CA VAL A 312 13.01 -20.82 34.57
C VAL A 312 14.44 -21.29 34.78
N THR A 313 14.71 -22.58 34.63
CA THR A 313 16.05 -23.13 34.77
C THR A 313 16.97 -22.74 33.61
N ALA A 314 18.27 -22.59 33.89
CA ALA A 314 19.27 -22.25 32.87
C ALA A 314 19.36 -23.31 31.74
N GLU A 315 19.17 -24.58 32.09
CA GLU A 315 19.14 -25.69 31.11
C GLU A 315 18.02 -25.50 30.08
N ASN A 316 16.79 -25.23 30.52
CA ASN A 316 15.65 -25.02 29.63
C ASN A 316 15.83 -23.80 28.71
N LEU A 317 16.46 -22.73 29.22
CA LEU A 317 16.75 -21.52 28.42
C LEU A 317 17.83 -21.82 27.38
N SER A 318 18.92 -22.48 27.78
CA SER A 318 20.01 -22.86 26.86
C SER A 318 19.54 -23.77 25.75
N GLU A 319 18.80 -24.85 26.10
CA GLU A 319 18.22 -25.75 25.11
C GLU A 319 17.25 -25.03 24.16
N GLY A 320 16.43 -24.11 24.68
CA GLY A 320 15.49 -23.33 23.87
C GLY A 320 16.19 -22.44 22.86
N PHE A 321 17.26 -21.73 23.26
CA PHE A 321 18.06 -20.91 22.34
C PHE A 321 18.81 -21.73 21.30
N LEU A 322 19.41 -22.83 21.69
CA LEU A 322 20.13 -23.74 20.78
C LEU A 322 19.16 -24.41 19.80
N HIS A 323 18.02 -24.86 20.27
CA HIS A 323 16.99 -25.43 19.40
C HIS A 323 16.46 -24.39 18.41
N GLY A 324 16.16 -23.16 18.86
CA GLY A 324 15.71 -22.09 18.00
C GLY A 324 16.74 -21.74 16.91
N THR A 325 18.02 -21.78 17.26
CA THR A 325 19.10 -21.51 16.29
C THR A 325 19.24 -22.64 15.27
N LYS A 326 19.17 -23.90 15.69
CA LYS A 326 19.20 -25.09 14.79
C LYS A 326 18.02 -25.15 13.82
N VAL A 327 16.87 -24.62 14.21
CA VAL A 327 15.65 -24.55 13.37
C VAL A 327 15.67 -23.30 12.46
N GLY A 328 16.72 -22.47 12.50
CA GLY A 328 16.84 -21.27 11.68
C GLY A 328 15.99 -20.07 12.19
N ALA A 329 15.50 -20.13 13.42
CA ALA A 329 14.71 -19.05 14.00
C ALA A 329 15.55 -17.86 14.51
N THR A 330 16.89 -17.98 14.53
CA THR A 330 17.79 -16.93 14.99
C THR A 330 18.18 -16.01 13.84
N PRO A 331 17.74 -14.73 13.84
CA PRO A 331 18.18 -13.77 12.84
C PRO A 331 19.68 -13.48 13.00
N VAL A 332 20.44 -13.53 11.90
CA VAL A 332 21.85 -13.18 11.83
C VAL A 332 22.03 -12.11 10.78
N THR A 333 22.51 -10.94 11.17
CA THR A 333 22.78 -9.83 10.25
C THR A 333 23.91 -8.93 10.74
N GLY A 334 24.78 -8.47 9.84
CA GLY A 334 25.83 -7.50 10.15
C GLY A 334 26.78 -7.89 11.27
N GLY A 335 27.04 -9.20 11.49
CA GLY A 335 27.89 -9.71 12.57
C GLY A 335 27.18 -9.79 13.93
N VAL A 336 25.85 -9.64 13.97
CA VAL A 336 25.03 -9.79 15.17
C VAL A 336 24.05 -10.93 14.98
N ALA A 337 23.96 -11.82 15.97
CA ALA A 337 22.92 -12.85 16.05
C ALA A 337 21.96 -12.52 17.19
N LEU A 338 20.67 -12.73 16.99
CA LEU A 338 19.62 -12.44 17.96
C LEU A 338 18.83 -13.71 18.33
N PRO A 339 19.39 -14.63 19.11
CA PRO A 339 18.64 -15.76 19.66
C PRO A 339 17.52 -15.23 20.55
N HIS A 340 16.32 -15.74 20.37
CA HIS A 340 15.18 -15.31 21.16
C HIS A 340 14.28 -16.48 21.54
N LEU A 341 13.63 -16.38 22.69
CA LEU A 341 12.72 -17.39 23.21
C LEU A 341 11.48 -16.71 23.76
N ARG A 342 10.30 -17.26 23.48
CA ARG A 342 9.04 -16.80 24.04
C ARG A 342 8.62 -17.72 25.18
N LEU A 343 8.46 -17.13 26.35
CA LEU A 343 8.05 -17.85 27.56
C LEU A 343 6.69 -17.29 28.04
N PRO A 344 5.71 -18.13 28.34
CA PRO A 344 4.37 -17.67 28.72
C PRO A 344 4.31 -17.01 30.11
N CYS A 345 5.36 -17.16 30.92
CA CYS A 345 5.46 -16.64 32.30
C CYS A 345 6.14 -15.27 32.42
N ILE A 346 6.44 -14.58 31.28
CA ILE A 346 7.20 -13.33 31.30
C ILE A 346 6.29 -12.21 30.78
N GLU A 347 6.11 -11.17 31.62
CA GLU A 347 5.36 -9.97 31.26
C GLU A 347 6.23 -8.90 30.55
N GLN A 348 7.52 -8.88 30.81
CA GLN A 348 8.45 -7.91 30.24
C GLN A 348 9.63 -8.61 29.55
N SER A 349 10.02 -8.12 28.38
CA SER A 349 11.18 -8.64 27.65
C SER A 349 12.48 -8.36 28.43
N ILE A 350 13.35 -9.36 28.53
CA ILE A 350 14.68 -9.24 29.16
C ILE A 350 15.72 -9.61 28.12
N MET A 351 16.86 -8.90 28.13
CA MET A 351 17.93 -9.11 27.18
C MET A 351 19.28 -9.22 27.89
N VAL A 352 20.12 -10.11 27.34
CA VAL A 352 21.54 -10.22 27.66
C VAL A 352 22.33 -10.02 26.37
N VAL A 353 23.37 -9.22 26.40
CA VAL A 353 24.25 -8.95 25.26
C VAL A 353 25.55 -9.67 25.47
N ALA A 354 25.90 -10.60 24.58
CA ALA A 354 27.21 -11.26 24.60
C ALA A 354 28.10 -10.68 23.50
N ARG A 355 29.35 -10.36 23.84
CA ARG A 355 30.30 -9.77 22.92
C ARG A 355 31.51 -10.69 22.78
N SER A 356 31.85 -11.07 21.54
CA SER A 356 33.08 -11.78 21.21
C SER A 356 33.98 -10.92 20.33
N LYS A 357 35.28 -10.84 20.66
CA LYS A 357 36.26 -10.13 19.84
C LYS A 357 36.73 -10.92 18.61
N ASP A 358 36.68 -12.22 18.69
CA ASP A 358 37.20 -13.11 17.64
C ASP A 358 36.11 -13.53 16.67
N GLY A 359 34.84 -13.12 16.92
CA GLY A 359 33.66 -13.63 16.22
C GLY A 359 33.25 -15.01 16.74
N LEU A 360 32.07 -15.44 16.30
CA LEU A 360 31.49 -16.73 16.65
C LEU A 360 30.99 -17.41 15.39
N VAL A 361 31.30 -18.69 15.28
CA VAL A 361 30.67 -19.52 14.24
C VAL A 361 29.34 -20.01 14.79
N ILE A 362 28.26 -19.62 14.14
CA ILE A 362 26.90 -20.04 14.49
C ILE A 362 26.41 -20.95 13.37
N ASP A 363 26.13 -22.19 13.69
CA ASP A 363 25.49 -23.12 12.78
C ASP A 363 23.98 -22.85 12.77
N VAL A 364 23.55 -22.01 11.84
CA VAL A 364 22.14 -21.74 11.56
C VAL A 364 21.72 -22.76 10.55
N GLY A 365 20.97 -23.80 10.98
CA GLY A 365 20.50 -24.86 10.10
C GLY A 365 19.93 -24.31 8.80
N ASP A 366 20.30 -24.91 7.69
CA ASP A 366 19.94 -24.53 6.31
C ASP A 366 18.41 -24.46 6.12
N VAL A 367 17.81 -23.31 6.36
CA VAL A 367 16.39 -23.02 6.00
C VAL A 367 16.30 -22.40 4.60
N PHE A 368 17.42 -22.03 3.98
CA PHE A 368 17.49 -21.53 2.60
C PHE A 368 18.42 -22.38 1.74
N GLY A 369 18.00 -23.63 1.46
CA GLY A 369 18.51 -24.38 0.32
C GLY A 369 17.97 -23.75 -0.97
N GLY A 370 18.84 -23.04 -1.70
CA GLY A 370 18.49 -22.59 -3.05
C GLY A 370 19.29 -21.36 -3.47
N HIS A 371 20.24 -21.60 -4.39
CA HIS A 371 21.10 -20.68 -5.13
C HIS A 371 20.52 -19.35 -5.53
#